data_03f5a2d05b312761cfd51d2a0aa23c79
#
_entry.id   03f5a2d05b312761cfd51d2a0aa23c79
#
_cell.length_a   1.000
_cell.length_b   1.000
_cell.length_c   1.000
_cell.angle_alpha   90.00
_cell.angle_beta   90.00
_cell.angle_gamma   90.00
#
_symmetry.space_group_name_H-M   'P 1'
#
loop_
_entity.id
_entity.type
_entity.pdbx_description
1 polymer ?
#
loop_
_entity_poly.entity_id
_entity_poly.type
_entity_poly.pdbx_seq_one_letter_code
_entity_poly.pdbx_strand_id
1 'polypeptide(L)'
;MTHWTLVTGANRGLGLEFVRQLLADGARVVAACRQPGKATALNTLAAEHPGQLKVLPLDVGDARSRDELVREWPLAAGEDARIGLLVNNAGVLHSGERFGTLTADTLDDSLRTNV
;
A
#
# COMPACT_ATOMS: atom_id res chain seq x y z
N MET A 1 13.26 -0.87 13.41
CA MET A 1 11.96 -0.39 12.88
C MET A 1 12.04 -0.29 11.37
N THR A 2 11.09 -0.90 10.70
CA THR A 2 11.07 -0.97 9.24
C THR A 2 10.02 0.00 8.71
N HIS A 3 10.39 0.81 7.73
CA HIS A 3 9.45 1.73 7.08
C HIS A 3 9.02 1.18 5.72
N TRP A 4 7.73 1.25 5.47
CA TRP A 4 7.13 0.79 4.23
C TRP A 4 6.37 1.93 3.57
N THR A 5 6.25 1.87 2.26
CA THR A 5 5.36 2.75 1.51
C THR A 5 4.12 1.98 1.14
N LEU A 6 2.95 2.55 1.44
CA LEU A 6 1.68 1.97 1.02
C LEU A 6 1.18 2.74 -0.20
N VAL A 7 0.94 2.02 -1.30
CA VAL A 7 0.38 2.61 -2.52
C VAL A 7 -1.00 1.99 -2.76
N THR A 8 -2.04 2.81 -2.80
CA THR A 8 -3.39 2.33 -3.10
C THR A 8 -3.68 2.48 -4.59
N GLY A 9 -4.63 1.68 -5.12
CA GLY A 9 -4.93 1.69 -6.55
C GLY A 9 -3.71 1.34 -7.39
N ALA A 10 -2.93 0.36 -6.94
CA ALA A 10 -1.57 0.13 -7.44
C ALA A 10 -1.51 -0.80 -8.65
N ASN A 11 -2.64 -1.35 -9.10
CA ASN A 11 -2.65 -2.40 -10.11
C ASN A 11 -2.48 -1.90 -11.54
N ARG A 12 -2.58 -0.60 -11.77
CA ARG A 12 -2.43 -0.01 -13.11
C ARG A 12 -2.12 1.48 -13.02
N GLY A 13 -1.80 2.08 -14.17
CA GLY A 13 -1.63 3.52 -14.31
C GLY A 13 -0.57 4.10 -13.40
N LEU A 14 -0.86 5.27 -12.83
CA LEU A 14 0.09 5.99 -11.96
C LEU A 14 0.46 5.18 -10.72
N GLY A 15 -0.50 4.49 -10.12
CA GLY A 15 -0.22 3.68 -8.94
C GLY A 15 0.83 2.61 -9.22
N LEU A 16 0.68 1.90 -10.32
CA LEU A 16 1.64 0.87 -10.73
C LEU A 16 3.02 1.47 -11.02
N GLU A 17 3.05 2.64 -11.65
CA GLU A 17 4.32 3.31 -11.95
C GLU A 17 5.02 3.77 -10.66
N PHE A 18 4.28 4.27 -9.68
CA PHE A 18 4.85 4.58 -8.36
C PHE A 18 5.50 3.35 -7.75
N VAL A 19 4.82 2.21 -7.81
CA VAL A 19 5.37 0.96 -7.27
C VAL A 19 6.69 0.61 -7.96
N ARG A 20 6.73 0.67 -9.28
CA ARG A 20 7.96 0.37 -10.03
C ARG A 20 9.12 1.26 -9.62
N GLN A 21 8.88 2.56 -9.53
CA GLN A 21 9.93 3.52 -9.18
C GLN A 21 10.40 3.35 -7.75
N LEU A 22 9.48 3.12 -6.83
CA LEU A 22 9.84 2.89 -5.43
C LEU A 22 10.68 1.64 -5.27
N LEU A 23 10.32 0.56 -5.95
CA LEU A 23 11.10 -0.68 -5.92
C LEU A 23 12.51 -0.47 -6.50
N ALA A 24 12.61 0.30 -7.59
CA ALA A 24 13.90 0.62 -8.19
C ALA A 24 14.79 1.40 -7.23
N ASP A 25 14.20 2.21 -6.35
CA ASP A 25 14.93 2.98 -5.35
C ASP A 25 15.23 2.17 -4.08
N GLY A 26 14.87 0.91 -4.04
CA GLY A 26 15.13 0.05 -2.90
C GLY A 26 14.10 0.12 -1.79
N ALA A 27 12.97 0.80 -2.01
CA ALA A 27 11.93 0.92 -0.99
C ALA A 27 11.18 -0.39 -0.78
N ARG A 28 10.67 -0.58 0.43
CA ARG A 28 9.73 -1.66 0.72
C ARG A 28 8.31 -1.13 0.51
N VAL A 29 7.52 -1.87 -0.26
CA VAL A 29 6.23 -1.39 -0.73
C VAL A 29 5.13 -2.41 -0.43
N VAL A 30 4.02 -1.92 0.12
CA VAL A 30 2.75 -2.64 0.10
C VAL A 30 1.90 -2.01 -0.99
N ALA A 31 1.60 -2.79 -2.01
CA ALA A 31 0.75 -2.36 -3.12
C ALA A 31 -0.65 -2.89 -2.88
N ALA A 32 -1.63 -2.00 -2.80
CA ALA A 32 -3.00 -2.38 -2.50
C ALA A 32 -3.92 -2.10 -3.69
N CYS A 33 -4.79 -3.04 -3.98
CA CYS A 33 -5.78 -2.93 -5.05
C CYS A 33 -6.98 -3.80 -4.71
N ARG A 34 -8.10 -3.58 -5.43
CA ARG A 34 -9.34 -4.28 -5.11
C ARG A 34 -9.30 -5.77 -5.37
N GLN A 35 -8.59 -6.20 -6.40
CA GLN A 35 -8.55 -7.61 -6.83
C GLN A 35 -7.13 -8.06 -7.08
N PRO A 36 -6.36 -8.37 -6.02
CA PRO A 36 -4.96 -8.78 -6.18
C PRO A 36 -4.77 -9.99 -7.10
N GLY A 37 -5.70 -10.93 -7.09
CA GLY A 37 -5.61 -12.10 -7.95
C GLY A 37 -5.65 -11.80 -9.45
N LYS A 38 -6.15 -10.63 -9.82
CA LYS A 38 -6.21 -10.18 -11.22
C LYS A 38 -5.15 -9.14 -11.55
N ALA A 39 -4.34 -8.76 -10.59
CA ALA A 39 -3.31 -7.73 -10.77
C ALA A 39 -2.01 -8.37 -11.27
N THR A 40 -2.01 -8.83 -12.51
CA THR A 40 -0.90 -9.58 -13.09
C THR A 40 0.43 -8.83 -13.01
N ALA A 41 0.44 -7.55 -13.34
CA ALA A 41 1.67 -6.76 -13.32
C ALA A 41 2.25 -6.66 -11.91
N LEU A 42 1.40 -6.45 -10.88
CA LEU A 42 1.85 -6.41 -9.49
C LEU A 42 2.40 -7.76 -9.05
N ASN A 43 1.71 -8.84 -9.40
CA ASN A 43 2.14 -10.18 -9.01
C ASN A 43 3.48 -10.54 -9.65
N THR A 44 3.70 -10.12 -10.89
CA THR A 44 5.00 -10.28 -11.56
C THR A 44 6.09 -9.51 -10.83
N LEU A 45 5.83 -8.26 -10.46
CA LEU A 45 6.78 -7.44 -9.70
C LEU A 45 7.09 -8.06 -8.34
N ALA A 46 6.07 -8.59 -7.66
CA ALA A 46 6.26 -9.23 -6.35
C ALA A 46 7.19 -10.44 -6.46
N ALA A 47 7.05 -11.22 -7.53
CA ALA A 47 7.92 -12.37 -7.77
C ALA A 47 9.36 -11.93 -8.06
N GLU A 48 9.54 -10.78 -8.70
CA GLU A 48 10.86 -10.23 -9.02
C GLU A 48 11.52 -9.53 -7.83
N HIS A 49 10.74 -9.14 -6.82
CA HIS A 49 11.23 -8.39 -5.65
C HIS A 49 10.78 -9.06 -4.35
N PRO A 50 11.22 -10.32 -4.09
CA PRO A 50 10.78 -11.04 -2.89
C PRO A 50 11.19 -10.32 -1.61
N GLY A 51 10.26 -10.22 -0.66
CA GLY A 51 10.51 -9.52 0.61
C GLY A 51 10.43 -8.01 0.52
N GLN A 52 10.38 -7.44 -0.69
CA GLN A 52 10.35 -6.00 -0.91
C GLN A 52 8.97 -5.50 -1.31
N LEU A 53 8.20 -6.29 -2.05
CA LEU A 53 6.85 -5.94 -2.46
C LEU A 53 5.85 -6.95 -1.91
N LYS A 54 4.84 -6.45 -1.22
CA LYS A 54 3.67 -7.22 -0.78
C LYS A 54 2.44 -6.67 -1.46
N VAL A 55 1.54 -7.54 -1.91
CA VAL A 55 0.30 -7.15 -2.59
C VAL A 55 -0.87 -7.53 -1.69
N LEU A 56 -1.68 -6.55 -1.32
CA LEU A 56 -2.81 -6.76 -0.41
C LEU A 56 -4.11 -6.25 -1.03
N PRO A 57 -5.26 -6.86 -0.68
CA PRO A 57 -6.54 -6.36 -1.14
C PRO A 57 -6.95 -5.10 -0.39
N LEU A 58 -7.48 -4.14 -1.14
CA LEU A 58 -8.04 -2.92 -0.53
C LEU A 58 -9.03 -2.28 -1.47
N ASP A 59 -10.24 -2.04 -0.96
CA ASP A 59 -11.21 -1.13 -1.54
C ASP A 59 -11.32 0.04 -0.56
N VAL A 60 -10.75 1.19 -0.92
CA VAL A 60 -10.68 2.35 -0.02
C VAL A 60 -12.05 2.91 0.35
N GLY A 61 -13.08 2.64 -0.46
CA GLY A 61 -14.44 3.07 -0.17
C GLY A 61 -15.20 2.15 0.78
N ASP A 62 -14.62 1.02 1.15
CA ASP A 62 -15.28 0.01 1.97
C ASP A 62 -14.61 -0.08 3.33
N ALA A 63 -15.35 0.26 4.40
CA ALA A 63 -14.82 0.26 5.76
C ALA A 63 -14.31 -1.12 6.19
N ARG A 64 -15.01 -2.18 5.78
CA ARG A 64 -14.59 -3.55 6.11
C ARG A 64 -13.24 -3.87 5.46
N SER A 65 -13.07 -3.46 4.21
CA SER A 65 -11.83 -3.68 3.48
C SER A 65 -10.67 -2.92 4.15
N ARG A 66 -10.92 -1.68 4.58
CA ARG A 66 -9.90 -0.90 5.29
C ARG A 66 -9.50 -1.56 6.61
N ASP A 67 -10.47 -2.06 7.36
CA ASP A 67 -10.21 -2.77 8.62
C ASP A 67 -9.39 -4.04 8.38
N GLU A 68 -9.68 -4.76 7.33
CA GLU A 68 -8.94 -5.96 6.97
C GLU A 68 -7.50 -5.66 6.62
N LEU A 69 -7.24 -4.57 5.89
CA LEU A 69 -5.88 -4.15 5.59
C LEU A 69 -5.09 -3.86 6.87
N VAL A 70 -5.71 -3.15 7.82
CA VAL A 70 -5.08 -2.83 9.09
C VAL A 70 -4.71 -4.10 9.85
N ARG A 71 -5.59 -5.09 9.87
CA ARG A 71 -5.32 -6.37 10.53
C ARG A 71 -4.23 -7.18 9.83
N GLU A 72 -4.19 -7.10 8.51
CA GLU A 72 -3.22 -7.84 7.69
C GLU A 72 -1.83 -7.21 7.71
N TRP A 73 -1.75 -5.93 8.03
CA TRP A 73 -0.50 -5.19 7.96
C TRP A 73 0.65 -5.85 8.73
N PRO A 74 0.50 -6.19 10.02
CA PRO A 74 1.60 -6.81 10.74
C PRO A 74 1.95 -8.20 10.22
N LEU A 75 1.00 -8.91 9.63
CA LEU A 75 1.26 -10.23 9.05
C LEU A 75 2.04 -10.13 7.75
N ALA A 76 1.78 -9.12 6.94
CA ALA A 76 2.42 -8.95 5.65
C ALA A 76 3.78 -8.25 5.75
N ALA A 77 3.84 -7.18 6.53
CA ALA A 77 5.02 -6.31 6.60
C ALA A 77 5.87 -6.54 7.85
N GLY A 78 5.29 -7.17 8.87
CA GLY A 78 5.95 -7.38 10.16
C GLY A 78 5.38 -6.48 11.25
N GLU A 79 5.40 -6.96 12.49
CA GLU A 79 4.86 -6.23 13.62
C GLU A 79 5.60 -4.92 13.88
N ASP A 80 6.84 -4.86 13.49
CA ASP A 80 7.71 -3.69 13.67
C ASP A 80 7.63 -2.70 12.51
N ALA A 81 6.81 -3.01 11.50
CA ALA A 81 6.72 -2.16 10.32
C ALA A 81 5.87 -0.93 10.56
N ARG A 82 6.32 0.18 9.98
CA ARG A 82 5.61 1.47 10.03
C ARG A 82 5.41 1.98 8.61
N ILE A 83 4.34 2.73 8.41
CA ILE A 83 4.13 3.40 7.12
C ILE A 83 4.87 4.74 7.16
N GLY A 84 5.91 4.86 6.35
CA GLY A 84 6.66 6.10 6.23
C GLY A 84 6.10 7.02 5.15
N LEU A 85 5.40 6.45 4.16
CA LEU A 85 4.82 7.21 3.06
C LEU A 85 3.54 6.52 2.60
N LEU A 86 2.48 7.30 2.45
CA LEU A 86 1.22 6.81 1.89
C LEU A 86 0.97 7.53 0.56
N VAL A 87 0.85 6.75 -0.51
CA VAL A 87 0.44 7.25 -1.83
C VAL A 87 -0.99 6.77 -2.07
N ASN A 88 -1.96 7.64 -1.83
CA ASN A 88 -3.36 7.29 -1.98
C ASN A 88 -3.84 7.63 -3.39
N ASN A 89 -3.69 6.68 -4.29
CA ASN A 89 -4.00 6.84 -5.71
C ASN A 89 -5.38 6.31 -6.10
N ALA A 90 -6.08 5.65 -5.18
CA ALA A 90 -7.35 5.02 -5.50
C ALA A 90 -8.53 5.99 -5.48
N GLY A 91 -8.40 7.12 -4.82
CA GLY A 91 -9.45 8.13 -4.72
C GLY A 91 -8.94 9.48 -5.18
N VAL A 92 -9.18 10.52 -4.37
CA VAL A 92 -8.62 11.85 -4.63
C VAL A 92 -7.11 11.75 -4.48
N LEU A 93 -6.37 12.25 -5.46
CA LEU A 93 -4.93 12.12 -5.49
C LEU A 93 -4.25 13.08 -4.52
N HIS A 94 -3.61 12.54 -3.51
CA HIS A 94 -2.74 13.24 -2.57
C HIS A 94 -1.45 12.46 -2.47
N SER A 95 -0.66 12.49 -3.53
CA SER A 95 0.57 11.72 -3.59
C SER A 95 1.65 12.33 -2.71
N GLY A 96 2.48 11.48 -2.14
CA GLY A 96 3.67 11.90 -1.43
C GLY A 96 3.45 12.39 -0.01
N GLU A 97 2.29 12.15 0.58
CA GLU A 97 2.07 12.48 1.98
C GLU A 97 3.01 11.65 2.86
N ARG A 98 3.68 12.31 3.77
CA ARG A 98 4.61 11.66 4.69
C ARG A 98 4.06 11.66 6.10
N PHE A 99 4.21 10.53 6.77
CA PHE A 99 3.79 10.35 8.14
C PHE A 99 4.96 9.76 8.93
N GLY A 100 5.15 10.21 10.15
CA GLY A 100 6.20 9.65 11.00
C GLY A 100 5.87 8.22 11.39
N THR A 101 4.79 8.05 12.12
CA THR A 101 4.29 6.76 12.53
C THR A 101 2.78 6.79 12.45
N LEU A 102 2.19 5.83 11.74
CA LEU A 102 0.75 5.71 11.66
C LEU A 102 0.29 4.56 12.54
N THR A 103 -0.71 4.82 13.36
CA THR A 103 -1.46 3.78 14.04
C THR A 103 -2.54 3.24 13.10
N ALA A 104 -3.18 2.13 13.48
CA ALA A 104 -4.28 1.59 12.71
C ALA A 104 -5.38 2.63 12.49
N ASP A 105 -5.72 3.40 13.52
CA ASP A 105 -6.78 4.41 13.44
C ASP A 105 -6.40 5.55 12.49
N THR A 106 -5.18 6.04 12.58
CA THR A 106 -4.73 7.13 11.70
C THR A 106 -4.61 6.67 10.25
N LEU A 107 -4.23 5.42 10.02
CA LEU A 107 -4.21 4.87 8.66
C LEU A 107 -5.62 4.84 8.08
N ASP A 108 -6.59 4.33 8.83
CA ASP A 108 -7.97 4.27 8.37
C ASP A 108 -8.53 5.67 8.07
N ASP A 109 -8.27 6.64 8.95
CA ASP A 109 -8.68 8.03 8.73
C ASP A 109 -8.06 8.62 7.47
N SER A 110 -6.77 8.37 7.23
CA SER A 110 -6.09 8.84 6.03
C SER A 110 -6.72 8.26 4.77
N LEU A 111 -7.04 6.97 4.79
CA LEU A 111 -7.67 6.31 3.65
C LEU A 111 -9.08 6.85 3.39
N ARG A 112 -9.87 7.06 4.44
CA ARG A 112 -11.23 7.60 4.31
C ARG A 112 -11.23 9.04 3.81
N THR A 113 -10.32 9.85 4.32
CA THR A 113 -10.26 11.28 3.97
C THR A 113 -9.97 11.48 2.49
N ASN A 114 -9.23 10.58 1.87
CA ASN A 114 -8.77 10.70 0.50
C ASN A 114 -9.59 9.90 -0.52
N VAL A 115 -10.75 9.44 -0.14
CA VAL A 115 -11.64 8.71 -1.05
C VAL A 115 -12.57 9.66 -1.82
#